data_a69e1c3175f92833ec0726bf6f4fe697
#
_entry.id   a69e1c3175f92833ec0726bf6f4fe697
#
_cell.length_a   1.000
_cell.length_b   1.000
_cell.length_c   1.000
_cell.angle_alpha   90.00
_cell.angle_beta   90.00
_cell.angle_gamma   90.00
#
_symmetry.space_group_name_H-M   'P 1'
#
loop_
_entity.id
_entity.type
_entity.pdbx_description
1 polymer ?
#
loop_
_entity_poly.entity_id
_entity_poly.type
_entity_poly.pdbx_seq_one_letter_code
_entity_poly.pdbx_strand_id
1 'polypeptide(L)'
;MTEQTEKIELSIRELIIKLLKSAKTIIGVAFVFGVLTAVYSLTLKPIYQSTVLVTSSAKSQASNTGIAALTSRFSGLAGMAGVSLTGAAAAIDAEMKIAYMRSKKFTMMFIKEQNLYPVLYPTDWNSETSSWINEDDHPTIEDIFKNFDQSVRNVSFNVQNNLLKVTIHINDPDLAASLANATIESLNNHMKDKTIEESDRNIAYLEKELQETKQVDLRQVLYNMIAEQIESKMIANVTEESAFKVIDPALPPSKRSSPHRTQMTIFG
;
A
#
# COMPACT_ATOMS: atom_id res chain seq x y z
N MET A 1 -2.01 -35.94 -63.31
CA MET A 1 -2.13 -36.13 -61.87
C MET A 1 -2.54 -34.81 -61.30
N THR A 2 -3.86 -34.64 -61.16
CA THR A 2 -4.50 -33.45 -60.62
C THR A 2 -5.05 -33.86 -59.26
N GLU A 3 -4.33 -33.42 -58.23
CA GLU A 3 -4.72 -33.57 -56.83
C GLU A 3 -5.87 -32.58 -56.53
N GLN A 4 -7.09 -33.12 -56.45
CA GLN A 4 -8.26 -32.36 -56.00
C GLN A 4 -8.11 -32.07 -54.52
N THR A 5 -7.75 -30.85 -54.14
CA THR A 5 -7.95 -30.31 -52.81
C THR A 5 -9.44 -30.12 -52.58
N GLU A 6 -10.06 -31.07 -51.92
CA GLU A 6 -11.46 -31.02 -51.44
C GLU A 6 -11.51 -29.89 -50.38
N LYS A 7 -11.96 -28.70 -50.80
CA LYS A 7 -12.33 -27.63 -49.89
C LYS A 7 -13.56 -28.10 -49.10
N ILE A 8 -13.36 -28.49 -47.85
CA ILE A 8 -14.43 -28.72 -46.91
C ILE A 8 -15.07 -27.37 -46.59
N GLU A 9 -16.01 -26.91 -47.41
CA GLU A 9 -16.91 -25.84 -47.05
C GLU A 9 -17.87 -26.37 -46.00
N LEU A 10 -17.49 -26.28 -44.75
CA LEU A 10 -18.35 -26.55 -43.61
C LEU A 10 -19.48 -25.53 -43.62
N SER A 11 -20.63 -25.90 -44.17
CA SER A 11 -21.84 -25.08 -44.10
C SER A 11 -22.20 -24.82 -42.65
N ILE A 12 -22.32 -23.55 -42.26
CA ILE A 12 -22.70 -23.10 -40.90
C ILE A 12 -23.91 -23.90 -40.39
N ARG A 13 -24.82 -24.26 -41.30
CA ARG A 13 -26.01 -25.08 -41.01
C ARG A 13 -25.66 -26.52 -40.57
N GLU A 14 -24.66 -27.13 -41.17
CA GLU A 14 -24.21 -28.49 -40.82
C GLU A 14 -23.47 -28.50 -39.47
N LEU A 15 -22.71 -27.44 -39.18
CA LEU A 15 -22.09 -27.21 -37.87
C LEU A 15 -23.14 -27.10 -36.75
N ILE A 16 -24.19 -26.31 -36.97
CA ILE A 16 -25.29 -26.13 -36.00
C ILE A 16 -26.04 -27.46 -35.78
N ILE A 17 -26.32 -28.21 -36.84
CA ILE A 17 -27.01 -29.51 -36.73
C ILE A 17 -26.15 -30.53 -35.98
N LYS A 18 -24.84 -30.56 -36.24
CA LYS A 18 -23.88 -31.42 -35.52
C LYS A 18 -23.75 -31.06 -34.05
N LEU A 19 -23.71 -29.75 -33.74
CA LEU A 19 -23.71 -29.22 -32.37
C LEU A 19 -25.00 -29.59 -31.62
N LEU A 20 -26.16 -29.44 -32.25
CA LEU A 20 -27.46 -29.83 -31.65
C LEU A 20 -27.57 -31.36 -31.45
N LYS A 21 -26.98 -32.15 -32.32
CA LYS A 21 -26.98 -33.60 -32.21
C LYS A 21 -26.08 -34.11 -31.07
N SER A 22 -25.01 -33.39 -30.79
CA SER A 22 -24.09 -33.66 -29.65
C SER A 22 -24.37 -32.81 -28.39
N ALA A 23 -25.50 -32.07 -28.38
CA ALA A 23 -25.83 -31.19 -27.24
C ALA A 23 -25.89 -31.93 -25.90
N LYS A 24 -26.39 -33.16 -25.87
CA LYS A 24 -26.43 -33.98 -24.64
C LYS A 24 -25.04 -34.29 -24.11
N THR A 25 -24.06 -34.57 -24.99
CA THR A 25 -22.69 -34.84 -24.61
C THR A 25 -21.99 -33.58 -24.14
N ILE A 26 -22.22 -32.45 -24.83
CA ILE A 26 -21.65 -31.15 -24.47
C ILE A 26 -22.17 -30.70 -23.09
N ILE A 27 -23.48 -30.81 -22.86
CA ILE A 27 -24.11 -30.48 -21.57
C ILE A 27 -23.60 -31.42 -20.47
N GLY A 28 -23.42 -32.70 -20.76
CA GLY A 28 -22.87 -33.68 -19.80
C GLY A 28 -21.44 -33.34 -19.39
N VAL A 29 -20.57 -33.00 -20.35
CA VAL A 29 -19.18 -32.59 -20.09
C VAL A 29 -19.14 -31.28 -19.33
N ALA A 30 -19.92 -30.27 -19.74
CA ALA A 30 -20.00 -28.98 -19.04
C ALA A 30 -20.49 -29.15 -17.59
N PHE A 31 -21.45 -30.03 -17.35
CA PHE A 31 -21.95 -30.34 -16.02
C PHE A 31 -20.86 -30.97 -15.13
N VAL A 32 -20.11 -31.93 -15.66
CA VAL A 32 -18.98 -32.55 -14.92
C VAL A 32 -17.91 -31.53 -14.57
N PHE A 33 -17.51 -30.69 -15.52
CA PHE A 33 -16.55 -29.60 -15.25
C PHE A 33 -17.09 -28.56 -14.24
N GLY A 34 -18.37 -28.21 -14.34
CA GLY A 34 -19.03 -27.32 -13.38
C GLY A 34 -19.04 -27.89 -11.96
N VAL A 35 -19.30 -29.19 -11.80
CA VAL A 35 -19.22 -29.86 -10.49
C VAL A 35 -17.79 -29.91 -9.97
N LEU A 36 -16.82 -30.25 -10.79
CA LEU A 36 -15.41 -30.27 -10.40
C LEU A 36 -14.92 -28.88 -9.96
N THR A 37 -15.24 -27.84 -10.72
CA THR A 37 -14.91 -26.45 -10.35
C THR A 37 -15.63 -26.01 -9.08
N ALA A 38 -16.87 -26.42 -8.86
CA ALA A 38 -17.59 -26.13 -7.62
C ALA A 38 -16.91 -26.76 -6.40
N VAL A 39 -16.55 -28.05 -6.49
CA VAL A 39 -15.82 -28.77 -5.43
C VAL A 39 -14.47 -28.13 -5.17
N TYR A 40 -13.69 -27.83 -6.22
CA TYR A 40 -12.41 -27.12 -6.09
C TYR A 40 -12.57 -25.74 -5.42
N SER A 41 -13.58 -24.96 -5.82
CA SER A 41 -13.89 -23.65 -5.22
C SER A 41 -14.24 -23.73 -3.73
N LEU A 42 -14.76 -24.86 -3.25
CA LEU A 42 -15.04 -25.05 -1.82
C LEU A 42 -13.78 -25.28 -0.99
N THR A 43 -12.71 -25.81 -1.57
CA THR A 43 -11.43 -26.06 -0.89
C THR A 43 -10.60 -24.78 -0.72
N LEU A 44 -10.89 -23.73 -1.51
CA LEU A 44 -10.17 -22.47 -1.42
C LEU A 44 -10.55 -21.69 -0.16
N LYS A 45 -9.55 -21.24 0.59
CA LYS A 45 -9.74 -20.40 1.80
C LYS A 45 -10.38 -19.07 1.41
N PRO A 46 -11.38 -18.59 2.17
CA PRO A 46 -11.98 -17.28 1.93
C PRO A 46 -10.96 -16.18 2.23
N ILE A 47 -10.91 -15.14 1.40
CA ILE A 47 -10.11 -13.94 1.61
C ILE A 47 -11.07 -12.78 1.86
N TYR A 48 -10.82 -12.04 2.91
CA TYR A 48 -11.54 -10.83 3.28
C TYR A 48 -10.70 -9.62 2.93
N GLN A 49 -11.38 -8.54 2.59
CA GLN A 49 -10.75 -7.29 2.20
C GLN A 49 -11.27 -6.18 3.10
N SER A 50 -10.37 -5.49 3.79
CA SER A 50 -10.71 -4.28 4.53
C SER A 50 -9.86 -3.11 4.05
N THR A 51 -10.45 -1.92 4.01
CA THR A 51 -9.84 -0.72 3.44
C THR A 51 -9.94 0.44 4.41
N VAL A 52 -8.82 1.09 4.69
CA VAL A 52 -8.76 2.39 5.37
C VAL A 52 -8.61 3.49 4.32
N LEU A 53 -9.36 4.57 4.48
CA LEU A 53 -9.28 5.76 3.65
C LEU A 53 -8.64 6.90 4.43
N VAL A 54 -7.56 7.47 3.88
CA VAL A 54 -6.82 8.54 4.53
C VAL A 54 -6.48 9.67 3.56
N THR A 55 -6.17 10.84 4.08
CA THR A 55 -5.62 11.98 3.31
C THR A 55 -4.28 12.41 3.89
N SER A 56 -3.43 13.03 3.07
CA SER A 56 -2.16 13.56 3.56
C SER A 56 -2.41 14.65 4.60
N SER A 57 -1.69 14.59 5.71
CA SER A 57 -1.75 15.61 6.76
C SER A 57 -1.11 16.90 6.26
N ALA A 58 -1.90 17.96 6.11
CA ALA A 58 -1.43 19.26 5.58
C ALA A 58 -0.41 19.97 6.51
N LYS A 59 -0.28 19.54 7.76
CA LYS A 59 0.63 20.17 8.74
C LYS A 59 2.11 19.89 8.49
N SER A 60 2.46 18.87 7.69
CA SER A 60 3.86 18.62 7.34
C SER A 60 4.46 19.64 6.37
N GLN A 61 3.65 20.55 5.80
CA GLN A 61 4.13 21.59 4.88
C GLN A 61 4.71 22.85 5.57
N ALA A 62 4.45 23.06 6.86
CA ALA A 62 4.92 24.26 7.55
C ALA A 62 6.42 24.24 7.88
N SER A 63 7.08 23.09 7.86
CA SER A 63 8.48 22.95 8.26
C SER A 63 9.51 23.09 7.13
N ASN A 64 9.08 23.25 5.88
CA ASN A 64 9.99 23.52 4.76
C ASN A 64 10.02 25.02 4.41
N THR A 65 10.39 25.86 5.38
CA THR A 65 10.51 27.31 5.22
C THR A 65 11.42 27.71 4.05
N GLY A 66 12.45 26.92 3.73
CA GLY A 66 13.28 27.15 2.56
C GLY A 66 12.55 26.93 1.23
N ILE A 67 11.75 25.86 1.11
CA ILE A 67 10.99 25.56 -0.10
C ILE A 67 9.72 26.43 -0.17
N ALA A 68 9.07 26.71 0.96
CA ALA A 68 7.92 27.61 1.02
C ALA A 68 8.31 29.07 0.68
N ALA A 69 9.48 29.53 1.11
CA ALA A 69 10.01 30.84 0.72
C ALA A 69 10.40 30.91 -0.76
N LEU A 70 10.89 29.83 -1.34
CA LEU A 70 11.15 29.72 -2.77
C LEU A 70 9.83 29.63 -3.55
N THR A 71 8.87 28.80 -3.12
CA THR A 71 7.54 28.70 -3.77
C THR A 71 6.77 30.01 -3.69
N SER A 72 6.85 30.79 -2.60
CA SER A 72 6.19 32.10 -2.52
C SER A 72 6.80 33.13 -3.48
N ARG A 73 8.12 33.09 -3.72
CA ARG A 73 8.78 33.94 -4.70
C ARG A 73 8.48 33.54 -6.15
N PHE A 74 8.23 32.26 -6.41
CA PHE A 74 7.87 31.76 -7.76
C PHE A 74 6.37 31.60 -7.98
N SER A 75 5.52 31.77 -6.96
CA SER A 75 4.06 31.66 -7.10
C SER A 75 3.47 32.65 -8.08
N GLY A 76 4.07 33.85 -8.20
CA GLY A 76 3.69 34.85 -9.21
C GLY A 76 3.92 34.39 -10.64
N LEU A 77 5.00 33.67 -10.91
CA LEU A 77 5.31 33.13 -12.24
C LEU A 77 4.52 31.84 -12.55
N ALA A 78 4.27 31.02 -11.55
CA ALA A 78 3.47 29.79 -11.69
C ALA A 78 1.98 30.05 -11.87
N GLY A 79 1.46 31.13 -11.26
CA GLY A 79 0.09 31.61 -11.50
C GLY A 79 -0.15 32.01 -12.95
N MET A 80 0.84 32.54 -13.64
CA MET A 80 0.78 32.82 -15.09
C MET A 80 0.79 31.55 -15.96
N ALA A 81 1.37 30.43 -15.45
CA ALA A 81 1.40 29.14 -16.13
C ALA A 81 0.20 28.22 -15.79
N GLY A 82 -0.74 28.67 -14.94
CA GLY A 82 -1.93 27.89 -14.55
C GLY A 82 -1.64 26.67 -13.67
N VAL A 83 -0.43 26.55 -13.11
CA VAL A 83 -0.03 25.41 -12.26
C VAL A 83 -0.05 25.86 -10.80
N SER A 84 -0.92 25.25 -9.97
CA SER A 84 -0.91 25.46 -8.53
C SER A 84 0.26 24.70 -7.89
N LEU A 85 1.38 25.38 -7.64
CA LEU A 85 2.58 24.81 -7.02
C LEU A 85 2.32 24.23 -5.62
N THR A 86 1.33 24.77 -4.88
CA THR A 86 0.93 24.25 -3.57
C THR A 86 0.32 22.86 -3.65
N GLY A 87 -0.54 22.58 -4.65
CA GLY A 87 -1.10 21.25 -4.86
C GLY A 87 -0.04 20.23 -5.29
N ALA A 88 0.90 20.64 -6.15
CA ALA A 88 1.98 19.77 -6.60
C ALA A 88 2.93 19.39 -5.45
N ALA A 89 3.29 20.33 -4.58
CA ALA A 89 4.15 20.04 -3.42
C ALA A 89 3.49 19.07 -2.43
N ALA A 90 2.18 19.24 -2.17
CA ALA A 90 1.42 18.32 -1.33
C ALA A 90 1.34 16.91 -1.91
N ALA A 91 1.17 16.79 -3.22
CA ALA A 91 1.15 15.50 -3.91
C ALA A 91 2.52 14.81 -3.84
N ILE A 92 3.61 15.54 -4.05
CA ILE A 92 4.98 15.01 -3.94
C ILE A 92 5.27 14.51 -2.52
N ASP A 93 4.88 15.26 -1.48
CA ASP A 93 5.04 14.85 -0.08
C ASP A 93 4.24 13.57 0.21
N ALA A 94 2.99 13.50 -0.24
CA ALA A 94 2.17 12.30 -0.12
C ALA A 94 2.80 11.10 -0.84
N GLU A 95 3.30 11.28 -2.07
CA GLU A 95 3.98 10.22 -2.83
C GLU A 95 5.24 9.72 -2.14
N MET A 96 6.06 10.61 -1.52
CA MET A 96 7.24 10.20 -0.76
C MET A 96 6.86 9.35 0.46
N LYS A 97 5.82 9.73 1.21
CA LYS A 97 5.31 8.96 2.35
C LYS A 97 4.77 7.59 1.91
N ILE A 98 4.06 7.54 0.77
CA ILE A 98 3.57 6.30 0.17
C ILE A 98 4.74 5.42 -0.29
N ALA A 99 5.75 5.98 -0.94
CA ALA A 99 6.95 5.26 -1.34
C ALA A 99 7.68 4.67 -0.12
N TYR A 100 7.75 5.43 0.98
CA TYR A 100 8.29 4.92 2.24
C TYR A 100 7.46 3.76 2.80
N MET A 101 6.12 3.88 2.85
CA MET A 101 5.22 2.81 3.29
C MET A 101 5.37 1.53 2.46
N ARG A 102 5.60 1.67 1.14
CA ARG A 102 5.87 0.55 0.23
C ARG A 102 7.31 0.03 0.29
N SER A 103 8.20 0.70 0.99
CA SER A 103 9.60 0.28 1.07
C SER A 103 9.74 -1.08 1.77
N LYS A 104 10.77 -1.84 1.39
CA LYS A 104 11.12 -3.10 2.05
C LYS A 104 11.37 -2.89 3.54
N LYS A 105 12.07 -1.78 3.91
CA LYS A 105 12.39 -1.46 5.30
C LYS A 105 11.12 -1.33 6.16
N PHE A 106 10.15 -0.51 5.72
CA PHE A 106 8.90 -0.34 6.45
C PHE A 106 8.08 -1.64 6.48
N THR A 107 7.97 -2.33 5.35
CA THR A 107 7.19 -3.57 5.26
C THR A 107 7.73 -4.64 6.22
N MET A 108 9.05 -4.85 6.28
CA MET A 108 9.64 -5.85 7.18
C MET A 108 9.52 -5.44 8.65
N MET A 109 9.64 -4.14 8.95
CA MET A 109 9.40 -3.59 10.29
C MET A 109 7.94 -3.86 10.71
N PHE A 110 6.97 -3.53 9.86
CA PHE A 110 5.56 -3.72 10.12
C PHE A 110 5.17 -5.19 10.32
N ILE A 111 5.68 -6.10 9.47
CA ILE A 111 5.46 -7.56 9.61
C ILE A 111 5.96 -8.06 10.97
N LYS A 112 7.12 -7.58 11.40
CA LYS A 112 7.69 -7.95 12.70
C LYS A 112 6.90 -7.35 13.86
N GLU A 113 6.54 -6.07 13.79
CA GLU A 113 5.78 -5.34 14.81
C GLU A 113 4.40 -5.97 15.05
N GLN A 114 3.71 -6.33 13.98
CA GLN A 114 2.38 -6.95 14.03
C GLN A 114 2.44 -8.49 14.16
N ASN A 115 3.64 -9.06 14.32
CA ASN A 115 3.85 -10.52 14.44
C ASN A 115 3.12 -11.32 13.34
N LEU A 116 3.30 -10.95 12.07
CA LEU A 116 2.55 -11.52 10.96
C LEU A 116 3.12 -12.83 10.41
N TYR A 117 4.31 -13.26 10.83
CA TYR A 117 4.92 -14.51 10.35
C TYR A 117 4.00 -15.74 10.52
N PRO A 118 3.34 -15.97 11.69
CA PRO A 118 2.43 -17.10 11.85
C PRO A 118 1.22 -17.07 10.91
N VAL A 119 0.80 -15.89 10.52
CA VAL A 119 -0.39 -15.69 9.66
C VAL A 119 -0.03 -15.86 8.20
N LEU A 120 1.13 -15.33 7.79
CA LEU A 120 1.61 -15.38 6.41
C LEU A 120 2.20 -16.76 6.05
N TYR A 121 2.83 -17.41 7.01
CA TYR A 121 3.57 -18.67 6.84
C TYR A 121 3.22 -19.68 7.94
N PRO A 122 1.94 -20.10 8.06
CA PRO A 122 1.49 -20.95 9.17
C PRO A 122 2.10 -22.37 9.16
N THR A 123 2.63 -22.82 8.00
CA THR A 123 3.29 -24.13 7.85
C THR A 123 4.78 -24.09 8.11
N ASP A 124 5.42 -22.92 7.96
CA ASP A 124 6.87 -22.77 7.95
C ASP A 124 7.38 -22.04 9.20
N TRP A 125 6.46 -21.44 9.98
CA TRP A 125 6.77 -20.66 11.17
C TRP A 125 6.33 -21.37 12.46
N ASN A 126 7.26 -21.50 13.41
CA ASN A 126 6.95 -21.99 14.76
C ASN A 126 6.65 -20.81 15.70
N SER A 127 5.40 -20.70 16.13
CA SER A 127 4.94 -19.62 17.01
C SER A 127 5.49 -19.72 18.44
N GLU A 128 5.84 -20.93 18.91
CA GLU A 128 6.36 -21.13 20.27
C GLU A 128 7.81 -20.66 20.40
N THR A 129 8.63 -20.95 19.38
CA THR A 129 10.05 -20.57 19.35
C THR A 129 10.29 -19.24 18.64
N SER A 130 9.26 -18.65 17.99
CA SER A 130 9.36 -17.46 17.15
C SER A 130 10.48 -17.58 16.09
N SER A 131 10.59 -18.75 15.47
CA SER A 131 11.63 -19.08 14.49
C SER A 131 11.07 -19.91 13.34
N TRP A 132 11.80 -19.96 12.23
CA TRP A 132 11.50 -20.85 11.12
C TRP A 132 11.65 -22.32 11.52
N ILE A 133 10.72 -23.17 11.07
CA ILE A 133 10.78 -24.63 11.35
C ILE A 133 11.97 -25.26 10.66
N ASN A 134 12.27 -24.81 9.44
CA ASN A 134 13.45 -25.24 8.67
C ASN A 134 14.37 -24.04 8.43
N GLU A 135 15.55 -24.03 9.04
CA GLU A 135 16.52 -22.93 8.89
C GLU A 135 17.17 -22.88 7.51
N ASP A 136 17.24 -24.01 6.81
CA ASP A 136 17.87 -24.11 5.48
C ASP A 136 16.89 -23.83 4.32
N ASP A 137 15.58 -23.97 4.57
CA ASP A 137 14.54 -23.81 3.55
C ASP A 137 13.38 -22.95 4.08
N HIS A 138 13.62 -21.65 4.16
CA HIS A 138 12.61 -20.67 4.54
C HIS A 138 12.53 -19.51 3.53
N PRO A 139 11.41 -18.78 3.46
CA PRO A 139 11.26 -17.64 2.57
C PRO A 139 12.32 -16.57 2.84
N THR A 140 12.94 -16.07 1.78
CA THR A 140 13.88 -14.96 1.89
C THR A 140 13.16 -13.66 2.24
N ILE A 141 13.88 -12.67 2.75
CA ILE A 141 13.33 -11.32 3.00
C ILE A 141 12.66 -10.75 1.73
N GLU A 142 13.21 -11.07 0.56
CA GLU A 142 12.64 -10.65 -0.73
C GLU A 142 11.30 -11.33 -1.02
N ASP A 143 11.18 -12.62 -0.73
CA ASP A 143 9.96 -13.39 -0.94
C ASP A 143 8.85 -12.93 0.02
N ILE A 144 9.20 -12.69 1.29
CA ILE A 144 8.29 -12.18 2.31
C ILE A 144 7.76 -10.80 1.90
N PHE A 145 8.67 -9.91 1.48
CA PHE A 145 8.30 -8.57 1.01
C PHE A 145 7.36 -8.64 -0.20
N LYS A 146 7.72 -9.42 -1.23
CA LYS A 146 6.89 -9.58 -2.44
C LYS A 146 5.52 -10.16 -2.13
N ASN A 147 5.46 -11.20 -1.31
CA ASN A 147 4.21 -11.80 -0.91
C ASN A 147 3.30 -10.78 -0.21
N PHE A 148 3.84 -10.02 0.75
CA PHE A 148 3.08 -9.02 1.47
C PHE A 148 2.60 -7.88 0.57
N ASP A 149 3.48 -7.32 -0.27
CA ASP A 149 3.17 -6.15 -1.12
C ASP A 149 2.25 -6.49 -2.30
N GLN A 150 2.31 -7.73 -2.83
CA GLN A 150 1.51 -8.15 -3.98
C GLN A 150 0.21 -8.86 -3.61
N SER A 151 0.21 -9.63 -2.52
CA SER A 151 -0.92 -10.50 -2.17
C SER A 151 -1.73 -10.02 -0.97
N VAL A 152 -1.10 -9.32 -0.03
CA VAL A 152 -1.74 -8.92 1.23
C VAL A 152 -2.10 -7.44 1.24
N ARG A 153 -1.17 -6.55 0.87
CA ARG A 153 -1.37 -5.12 0.91
C ARG A 153 -1.54 -4.52 -0.48
N ASN A 154 -2.63 -3.81 -0.70
CA ASN A 154 -2.84 -2.99 -1.89
C ASN A 154 -2.92 -1.51 -1.50
N VAL A 155 -2.14 -0.67 -2.16
CA VAL A 155 -2.08 0.76 -1.90
C VAL A 155 -2.45 1.51 -3.17
N SER A 156 -3.51 2.32 -3.10
CA SER A 156 -3.99 3.14 -4.22
C SER A 156 -4.10 4.60 -3.80
N PHE A 157 -3.40 5.46 -4.52
CA PHE A 157 -3.39 6.91 -4.30
C PHE A 157 -4.04 7.64 -5.46
N ASN A 158 -4.98 8.51 -5.15
CA ASN A 158 -5.59 9.40 -6.13
C ASN A 158 -5.07 10.83 -5.91
N VAL A 159 -4.22 11.28 -6.84
CA VAL A 159 -3.57 12.60 -6.81
C VAL A 159 -4.58 13.75 -6.89
N GLN A 160 -5.71 13.56 -7.59
CA GLN A 160 -6.69 14.63 -7.82
C GLN A 160 -7.42 15.05 -6.55
N ASN A 161 -7.74 14.10 -5.69
CA ASN A 161 -8.45 14.36 -4.43
C ASN A 161 -7.57 14.15 -3.19
N ASN A 162 -6.29 13.85 -3.37
CA ASN A 162 -5.31 13.58 -2.31
C ASN A 162 -5.75 12.48 -1.32
N LEU A 163 -6.48 11.48 -1.83
CA LEU A 163 -6.95 10.34 -1.06
C LEU A 163 -6.09 9.11 -1.28
N LEU A 164 -5.68 8.52 -0.18
CA LEU A 164 -4.96 7.25 -0.15
C LEU A 164 -5.88 6.17 0.41
N LYS A 165 -5.95 5.04 -0.30
CA LYS A 165 -6.61 3.82 0.15
C LYS A 165 -5.55 2.77 0.42
N VAL A 166 -5.55 2.23 1.63
CA VAL A 166 -4.76 1.06 1.99
C VAL A 166 -5.71 -0.09 2.24
N THR A 167 -5.56 -1.13 1.47
CA THR A 167 -6.43 -2.31 1.51
C THR A 167 -5.61 -3.52 1.90
N ILE A 168 -6.10 -4.28 2.88
CA ILE A 168 -5.50 -5.54 3.33
C ILE A 168 -6.40 -6.70 2.94
N HIS A 169 -5.78 -7.73 2.36
CA HIS A 169 -6.40 -8.98 1.93
C HIS A 169 -5.86 -10.12 2.80
N ILE A 170 -6.70 -10.71 3.65
CA ILE A 170 -6.30 -11.81 4.52
C ILE A 170 -7.49 -12.71 4.83
N ASN A 171 -7.25 -13.89 5.40
CA ASN A 171 -8.29 -14.89 5.64
C ASN A 171 -9.22 -14.57 6.82
N ASP A 172 -8.84 -13.63 7.69
CA ASP A 172 -9.57 -13.21 8.87
C ASP A 172 -10.10 -11.77 8.69
N PRO A 173 -11.42 -11.53 8.79
CA PRO A 173 -12.02 -10.21 8.58
C PRO A 173 -11.61 -9.19 9.65
N ASP A 174 -11.50 -9.60 10.92
CA ASP A 174 -11.12 -8.70 12.03
C ASP A 174 -9.64 -8.32 11.90
N LEU A 175 -8.80 -9.28 11.57
CA LEU A 175 -7.38 -9.04 11.31
C LEU A 175 -7.17 -8.16 10.07
N ALA A 176 -7.97 -8.31 9.00
CA ALA A 176 -7.90 -7.45 7.82
C ALA A 176 -8.14 -5.97 8.18
N ALA A 177 -9.15 -5.70 9.00
CA ALA A 177 -9.48 -4.33 9.44
C ALA A 177 -8.42 -3.78 10.38
N SER A 178 -8.00 -4.57 11.36
CA SER A 178 -6.97 -4.18 12.32
C SER A 178 -5.64 -3.86 11.63
N LEU A 179 -5.18 -4.68 10.69
CA LEU A 179 -3.93 -4.45 9.95
C LEU A 179 -3.99 -3.26 9.00
N ALA A 180 -5.15 -3.00 8.38
CA ALA A 180 -5.33 -1.82 7.54
C ALA A 180 -5.17 -0.52 8.36
N ASN A 181 -5.81 -0.45 9.54
CA ASN A 181 -5.66 0.67 10.47
C ASN A 181 -4.24 0.75 11.03
N ALA A 182 -3.68 -0.37 11.51
CA ALA A 182 -2.33 -0.45 12.05
C ALA A 182 -1.25 -0.02 11.03
N THR A 183 -1.46 -0.25 9.71
CA THR A 183 -0.53 0.23 8.68
C THR A 183 -0.39 1.74 8.69
N ILE A 184 -1.50 2.47 8.87
CA ILE A 184 -1.48 3.94 8.93
C ILE A 184 -0.92 4.43 10.26
N GLU A 185 -1.29 3.78 11.36
CA GLU A 185 -0.79 4.10 12.70
C GLU A 185 0.74 3.91 12.79
N SER A 186 1.27 2.76 12.36
CA SER A 186 2.71 2.50 12.33
C SER A 186 3.44 3.51 11.44
N LEU A 187 2.85 3.89 10.30
CA LEU A 187 3.44 4.91 9.44
C LEU A 187 3.48 6.28 10.13
N ASN A 188 2.38 6.69 10.77
CA ASN A 188 2.29 7.94 11.49
C ASN A 188 3.32 8.01 12.63
N ASN A 189 3.41 6.95 13.43
CA ASN A 189 4.37 6.84 14.53
C ASN A 189 5.81 6.91 14.01
N HIS A 190 6.13 6.16 12.96
CA HIS A 190 7.48 6.17 12.40
C HIS A 190 7.87 7.53 11.80
N MET A 191 6.95 8.22 11.12
CA MET A 191 7.20 9.56 10.58
C MET A 191 7.36 10.60 11.69
N LYS A 192 6.59 10.48 12.76
CA LYS A 192 6.75 11.28 13.98
C LYS A 192 8.15 11.11 14.59
N ASP A 193 8.54 9.85 14.86
CA ASP A 193 9.84 9.54 15.47
C ASP A 193 11.00 10.02 14.60
N LYS A 194 10.89 9.82 13.28
CA LYS A 194 11.86 10.31 12.32
C LYS A 194 12.00 11.84 12.36
N THR A 195 10.91 12.58 12.41
CA THR A 195 10.93 14.04 12.50
C THR A 195 11.59 14.51 13.79
N ILE A 196 11.29 13.86 14.91
CA ILE A 196 11.90 14.17 16.20
C ILE A 196 13.41 13.92 16.16
N GLU A 197 13.82 12.75 15.66
CA GLU A 197 15.25 12.39 15.54
C GLU A 197 16.03 13.34 14.60
N GLU A 198 15.44 13.71 13.46
CA GLU A 198 16.03 14.68 12.54
C GLU A 198 16.16 16.07 13.16
N SER A 199 15.11 16.54 13.87
CA SER A 199 15.15 17.82 14.57
C SER A 199 16.24 17.82 15.66
N ASP A 200 16.36 16.74 16.44
CA ASP A 200 17.40 16.63 17.48
C ASP A 200 18.80 16.66 16.90
N ARG A 201 19.05 15.95 15.81
CA ARG A 201 20.35 16.01 15.11
C ARG A 201 20.66 17.40 14.56
N ASN A 202 19.66 18.06 13.97
CA ASN A 202 19.82 19.40 13.43
C ASN A 202 20.10 20.42 14.54
N ILE A 203 19.38 20.35 15.67
CA ILE A 203 19.61 21.21 16.84
C ILE A 203 21.06 21.05 17.34
N ALA A 204 21.50 19.81 17.56
CA ALA A 204 22.84 19.53 18.04
C ALA A 204 23.92 20.08 17.10
N TYR A 205 23.72 19.96 15.77
CA TYR A 205 24.64 20.55 14.79
C TYR A 205 24.64 22.08 14.84
N LEU A 206 23.46 22.72 14.87
CA LEU A 206 23.33 24.18 14.90
C LEU A 206 23.88 24.78 16.21
N GLU A 207 23.72 24.11 17.34
CA GLU A 207 24.29 24.52 18.62
C GLU A 207 25.83 24.49 18.59
N LYS A 208 26.41 23.48 17.94
CA LYS A 208 27.88 23.44 17.74
C LYS A 208 28.34 24.59 16.87
N GLU A 209 27.69 24.86 15.73
CA GLU A 209 28.04 26.01 14.87
C GLU A 209 27.87 27.34 15.58
N LEU A 210 26.88 27.47 16.48
CA LEU A 210 26.63 28.65 17.29
C LEU A 210 27.81 28.96 18.25
N GLN A 211 28.43 27.91 18.82
CA GLN A 211 29.61 28.08 19.71
C GLN A 211 30.84 28.55 18.94
N GLU A 212 31.03 28.13 17.70
CA GLU A 212 32.15 28.46 16.84
C GLU A 212 31.98 29.83 16.15
N THR A 213 30.76 30.33 16.03
CA THR A 213 30.41 31.56 15.31
C THR A 213 30.56 32.79 16.19
N LYS A 214 31.41 33.75 15.76
CA LYS A 214 31.67 35.03 16.44
C LYS A 214 30.82 36.20 15.91
N GLN A 215 30.28 36.09 14.69
CA GLN A 215 29.51 37.15 14.04
C GLN A 215 28.11 37.22 14.61
N VAL A 216 27.70 38.41 15.10
CA VAL A 216 26.41 38.60 15.78
C VAL A 216 25.22 38.31 14.85
N ASP A 217 25.27 38.79 13.61
CA ASP A 217 24.18 38.59 12.63
C ASP A 217 24.00 37.10 12.28
N LEU A 218 25.10 36.36 12.14
CA LEU A 218 25.05 34.94 11.86
C LEU A 218 24.53 34.13 13.06
N ARG A 219 24.89 34.52 14.29
CA ARG A 219 24.33 33.92 15.51
C ARG A 219 22.81 34.07 15.57
N GLN A 220 22.27 35.24 15.19
CA GLN A 220 20.84 35.47 15.16
C GLN A 220 20.13 34.52 14.15
N VAL A 221 20.73 34.28 12.98
CA VAL A 221 20.23 33.32 12.00
C VAL A 221 20.23 31.91 12.57
N LEU A 222 21.32 31.49 13.23
CA LEU A 222 21.42 30.18 13.87
C LEU A 222 20.39 29.99 14.98
N TYR A 223 20.14 31.00 15.82
CA TYR A 223 19.05 30.94 16.83
C TYR A 223 17.66 30.76 16.19
N ASN A 224 17.38 31.45 15.08
CA ASN A 224 16.12 31.30 14.37
C ASN A 224 15.97 29.89 13.80
N MET A 225 17.05 29.33 13.23
CA MET A 225 17.02 27.93 12.71
C MET A 225 16.83 26.93 13.84
N ILE A 226 17.43 27.11 15.00
CA ILE A 226 17.23 26.26 16.18
C ILE A 226 15.75 26.34 16.62
N ALA A 227 15.20 27.57 16.71
CA ALA A 227 13.81 27.77 17.09
C ALA A 227 12.83 27.04 16.13
N GLU A 228 13.09 27.08 14.83
CA GLU A 228 12.31 26.34 13.81
C GLU A 228 12.39 24.81 14.01
N GLN A 229 13.57 24.28 14.35
CA GLN A 229 13.72 22.84 14.64
C GLN A 229 12.99 22.44 15.93
N ILE A 230 13.04 23.28 16.96
CA ILE A 230 12.29 23.06 18.22
C ILE A 230 10.80 23.08 17.95
N GLU A 231 10.30 24.04 17.16
CA GLU A 231 8.89 24.10 16.76
C GLU A 231 8.47 22.84 15.99
N SER A 232 9.26 22.41 15.01
CA SER A 232 9.01 21.18 14.25
C SER A 232 8.91 19.96 15.17
N LYS A 233 9.86 19.80 16.11
CA LYS A 233 9.85 18.74 17.11
C LYS A 233 8.62 18.80 18.02
N MET A 234 8.24 20.00 18.48
CA MET A 234 7.04 20.19 19.31
C MET A 234 5.76 19.81 18.57
N ILE A 235 5.63 20.26 17.33
CA ILE A 235 4.48 19.90 16.47
C ILE A 235 4.42 18.39 16.26
N ALA A 236 5.53 17.73 15.97
CA ALA A 236 5.59 16.28 15.82
C ALA A 236 5.15 15.55 17.09
N ASN A 237 5.56 16.04 18.27
CA ASN A 237 5.19 15.42 19.55
C ASN A 237 3.68 15.48 19.85
N VAL A 238 3.00 16.57 19.51
CA VAL A 238 1.57 16.77 19.80
C VAL A 238 0.65 16.27 18.68
N THR A 239 1.21 15.89 17.52
CA THR A 239 0.43 15.44 16.36
C THR A 239 0.43 13.91 16.32
N GLU A 240 -0.74 13.29 16.48
CA GLU A 240 -0.89 11.83 16.36
C GLU A 240 -0.87 11.40 14.89
N GLU A 241 -1.51 12.17 14.01
CA GLU A 241 -1.64 11.90 12.57
C GLU A 241 -0.57 12.65 11.76
N SER A 242 0.70 12.30 11.97
CA SER A 242 1.85 13.05 11.41
C SER A 242 2.00 12.93 9.90
N ALA A 243 1.69 11.76 9.33
CA ALA A 243 1.83 11.49 7.90
C ALA A 243 0.47 11.59 7.18
N PHE A 244 -0.51 10.84 7.68
CA PHE A 244 -1.84 10.74 7.10
C PHE A 244 -2.93 10.86 8.16
N LYS A 245 -3.98 11.60 7.83
CA LYS A 245 -5.19 11.73 8.63
C LYS A 245 -6.22 10.70 8.19
N VAL A 246 -6.76 9.94 9.14
CA VAL A 246 -7.82 8.96 8.87
C VAL A 246 -9.14 9.67 8.59
N ILE A 247 -9.73 9.40 7.41
CA ILE A 247 -11.06 9.88 7.02
C ILE A 247 -12.10 8.81 7.33
N ASP A 248 -11.82 7.56 6.95
CA ASP A 248 -12.71 6.42 7.17
C ASP A 248 -11.86 5.23 7.62
N PRO A 249 -12.00 4.81 8.88
CA PRO A 249 -11.25 3.68 9.40
C PRO A 249 -11.74 2.37 8.78
N ALA A 250 -10.82 1.42 8.65
CA ALA A 250 -11.14 0.09 8.18
C ALA A 250 -12.04 -0.64 9.18
N LEU A 251 -13.11 -1.26 8.69
CA LEU A 251 -14.04 -2.07 9.46
C LEU A 251 -14.00 -3.53 8.98
N PRO A 252 -14.29 -4.51 9.87
CA PRO A 252 -14.38 -5.92 9.49
C PRO A 252 -15.44 -6.15 8.42
N PRO A 253 -15.07 -6.71 7.26
CA PRO A 253 -16.03 -6.95 6.18
C PRO A 253 -16.96 -8.11 6.52
N SER A 254 -18.26 -7.95 6.29
CA SER A 254 -19.27 -8.98 6.48
C SER A 254 -19.28 -10.04 5.37
N LYS A 255 -18.63 -9.76 4.22
CA LYS A 255 -18.60 -10.64 3.05
C LYS A 255 -17.17 -10.87 2.60
N ARG A 256 -16.87 -12.11 2.16
CA ARG A 256 -15.57 -12.42 1.52
C ARG A 256 -15.40 -11.65 0.21
N SER A 257 -14.17 -11.27 -0.07
CA SER A 257 -13.75 -10.64 -1.33
C SER A 257 -13.44 -11.69 -2.41
N SER A 258 -12.86 -12.84 -2.01
CA SER A 258 -12.45 -13.92 -2.92
C SER A 258 -12.59 -15.28 -2.22
N PRO A 259 -12.77 -16.38 -2.98
CA PRO A 259 -13.10 -16.48 -4.39
C PRO A 259 -14.58 -16.14 -4.69
N HIS A 260 -14.83 -15.60 -5.87
CA HIS A 260 -16.20 -15.40 -6.38
C HIS A 260 -16.77 -16.74 -6.88
N ARG A 261 -17.20 -17.61 -5.96
CA ARG A 261 -17.61 -19.01 -6.25
C ARG A 261 -18.65 -19.13 -7.34
N THR A 262 -19.64 -18.23 -7.36
CA THR A 262 -20.68 -18.19 -8.40
C THR A 262 -20.14 -17.89 -9.80
N GLN A 263 -19.14 -17.02 -9.91
CA GLN A 263 -18.51 -16.73 -11.19
C GLN A 263 -17.62 -17.88 -11.65
N MET A 264 -16.87 -18.52 -10.75
CA MET A 264 -16.03 -19.67 -11.07
C MET A 264 -16.85 -20.87 -11.57
N THR A 265 -18.08 -21.10 -11.05
CA THR A 265 -18.93 -22.21 -11.51
C THR A 265 -19.67 -21.92 -12.81
N ILE A 266 -19.82 -20.65 -13.21
CA ILE A 266 -20.49 -20.27 -14.47
C ILE A 266 -19.49 -20.22 -15.64
N PHE A 267 -18.25 -19.83 -15.39
CA PHE A 267 -17.22 -19.63 -16.42
C PHE A 267 -16.14 -20.72 -16.45
N GLY A 268 -16.10 -21.65 -15.50
CA GLY A 268 -15.23 -22.84 -15.48
C GLY A 268 -15.97 -24.03 -16.04
#